data_59ef06902779431fb77f1577398440be
#
_entry.id   59ef06902779431fb77f1577398440be
#
_cell.length_a   1.000
_cell.length_b   1.000
_cell.length_c   1.000
_cell.angle_alpha   90.00
_cell.angle_beta   90.00
_cell.angle_gamma   90.00
#
_symmetry.space_group_name_H-M   'P 1'
#
loop_
_entity.id
_entity.type
_entity.pdbx_description
1 polymer ?
#
loop_
_entity_poly.entity_id
_entity_poly.type
_entity_poly.pdbx_seq_one_letter_code
_entity_poly.pdbx_strand_id
1 'polypeptide(L)'
;MKLRDESDIPIVGFDIAGSEWGHPADELKQSYDYAHQHFLHKTVHAGEASGPESIFSAVTSCHADRIGHGLQLFREDKIIDPLIDDKKLYISRLANFLADSRITVEVCLTSNLQTMPELKSIKEHSLSKMLDKRLSVSICTDNRLVSNTSVCKELKLMTDNFNLTEKLFKDIVVYGFKRSFFYGSYSDKRKYVGKCISYYESI
;
A
#
# COMPACT_ATOMS: atom_id res chain seq x y z
N MET A 1 -21.43 -6.81 -5.26
CA MET A 1 -21.86 -5.87 -6.32
C MET A 1 -23.27 -5.34 -6.08
N LYS A 2 -24.29 -6.16 -5.78
CA LYS A 2 -25.66 -5.66 -5.49
C LYS A 2 -25.71 -4.51 -4.50
N LEU A 3 -25.03 -4.62 -3.35
CA LEU A 3 -25.02 -3.55 -2.35
C LEU A 3 -24.48 -2.23 -2.90
N ARG A 4 -23.45 -2.26 -3.75
CA ARG A 4 -22.90 -1.05 -4.38
C ARG A 4 -23.87 -0.43 -5.37
N ASP A 5 -24.57 -1.27 -6.14
CA ASP A 5 -25.35 -0.84 -7.31
C ASP A 5 -26.82 -0.57 -6.97
N GLU A 6 -27.33 -1.18 -5.88
CA GLU A 6 -28.74 -1.15 -5.49
C GLU A 6 -28.99 -0.48 -4.13
N SER A 7 -27.96 0.09 -3.48
CA SER A 7 -28.10 0.79 -2.20
C SER A 7 -27.31 2.09 -2.17
N ASP A 8 -27.62 2.94 -1.19
CA ASP A 8 -26.89 4.20 -0.96
C ASP A 8 -25.58 4.02 -0.18
N ILE A 9 -25.12 2.78 -0.03
CA ILE A 9 -23.88 2.48 0.69
C ILE A 9 -22.68 2.80 -0.23
N PRO A 10 -21.77 3.71 0.17
CA PRO A 10 -20.65 4.15 -0.65
C PRO A 10 -19.51 3.13 -0.67
N ILE A 11 -19.74 1.97 -1.30
CA ILE A 11 -18.70 0.95 -1.47
C ILE A 11 -17.77 1.37 -2.61
N VAL A 12 -16.51 1.65 -2.30
CA VAL A 12 -15.49 2.15 -3.25
C VAL A 12 -14.41 1.15 -3.59
N GLY A 13 -14.31 0.06 -2.83
CA GLY A 13 -13.30 -0.98 -3.02
C GLY A 13 -13.44 -2.06 -1.97
N PHE A 14 -12.59 -3.07 -2.04
CA PHE A 14 -12.49 -4.08 -1.02
C PHE A 14 -11.03 -4.50 -0.80
N ASP A 15 -10.76 -5.18 0.29
CA ASP A 15 -9.46 -5.62 0.73
C ASP A 15 -9.51 -7.09 1.17
N ILE A 16 -8.35 -7.73 1.20
CA ILE A 16 -8.09 -8.93 1.96
C ILE A 16 -7.06 -8.61 3.04
N ALA A 17 -7.40 -8.90 4.27
CA ALA A 17 -6.56 -8.70 5.44
C ALA A 17 -6.63 -9.92 6.36
N GLY A 18 -5.64 -10.07 7.24
CA GLY A 18 -5.53 -11.19 8.18
C GLY A 18 -4.14 -11.82 8.12
N SER A 19 -4.01 -13.10 8.48
CA SER A 19 -2.73 -13.79 8.40
C SER A 19 -2.33 -14.01 6.95
N GLU A 20 -1.27 -13.34 6.50
CA GLU A 20 -0.71 -13.53 5.16
C GLU A 20 0.07 -14.86 5.06
N TRP A 21 0.78 -15.23 6.14
CA TRP A 21 1.56 -16.46 6.14
C TRP A 21 0.67 -17.69 6.06
N GLY A 22 0.86 -18.50 5.01
CA GLY A 22 0.07 -19.69 4.74
C GLY A 22 -1.29 -19.42 4.07
N HIS A 23 -1.62 -18.16 3.77
CA HIS A 23 -2.87 -17.75 3.12
C HIS A 23 -2.59 -16.77 1.98
N PRO A 24 -2.00 -17.22 0.87
CA PRO A 24 -1.67 -16.34 -0.25
C PRO A 24 -2.93 -15.74 -0.87
N ALA A 25 -2.87 -14.45 -1.19
CA ALA A 25 -4.03 -13.69 -1.66
C ALA A 25 -4.64 -14.24 -2.97
N ASP A 26 -3.85 -14.94 -3.79
CA ASP A 26 -4.31 -15.54 -5.04
C ASP A 26 -5.24 -16.76 -4.86
N GLU A 27 -5.38 -17.31 -3.67
CA GLU A 27 -6.46 -18.26 -3.36
C GLU A 27 -7.84 -17.62 -3.58
N LEU A 28 -7.94 -16.29 -3.47
CA LEU A 28 -9.15 -15.53 -3.70
C LEU A 28 -9.22 -14.90 -5.10
N LYS A 29 -8.36 -15.35 -6.02
CA LYS A 29 -8.25 -14.80 -7.38
C LYS A 29 -9.62 -14.63 -8.07
N GLN A 30 -10.51 -15.62 -7.97
CA GLN A 30 -11.82 -15.55 -8.61
C GLN A 30 -12.66 -14.36 -8.11
N SER A 31 -12.60 -14.06 -6.80
CA SER A 31 -13.30 -12.91 -6.22
C SER A 31 -12.71 -11.59 -6.70
N TYR A 32 -11.38 -11.54 -6.83
CA TYR A 32 -10.67 -10.38 -7.35
C TYR A 32 -10.90 -10.17 -8.85
N ASP A 33 -10.91 -11.23 -9.66
CA ASP A 33 -11.29 -11.18 -11.08
C ASP A 33 -12.72 -10.65 -11.26
N TYR A 34 -13.65 -11.14 -10.43
CA TYR A 34 -15.03 -10.66 -10.44
C TYR A 34 -15.12 -9.16 -10.11
N ALA A 35 -14.43 -8.72 -9.06
CA ALA A 35 -14.39 -7.32 -8.70
C ALA A 35 -13.74 -6.45 -9.79
N HIS A 36 -12.67 -6.94 -10.40
CA HIS A 36 -11.97 -6.24 -11.49
C HIS A 36 -12.87 -6.07 -12.71
N GLN A 37 -13.60 -7.12 -13.12
CA GLN A 37 -14.57 -7.08 -14.22
C GLN A 37 -15.74 -6.11 -13.96
N HIS A 38 -16.00 -5.77 -12.68
CA HIS A 38 -17.05 -4.84 -12.29
C HIS A 38 -16.51 -3.47 -11.86
N PHE A 39 -15.26 -3.14 -12.22
CA PHE A 39 -14.63 -1.84 -11.97
C PHE A 39 -14.56 -1.46 -10.48
N LEU A 40 -14.53 -2.45 -9.58
CA LEU A 40 -14.33 -2.19 -8.16
C LEU A 40 -12.84 -2.11 -7.87
N HIS A 41 -12.43 -1.08 -7.13
CA HIS A 41 -11.06 -0.95 -6.66
C HIS A 41 -10.70 -2.02 -5.63
N LYS A 42 -9.41 -2.37 -5.60
CA LYS A 42 -8.89 -3.46 -4.78
C LYS A 42 -7.61 -3.02 -4.07
N THR A 43 -7.55 -3.25 -2.78
CA THR A 43 -6.29 -3.30 -2.06
C THR A 43 -6.02 -4.74 -1.62
N VAL A 44 -4.78 -5.09 -1.41
CA VAL A 44 -4.37 -6.44 -1.03
C VAL A 44 -3.25 -6.32 -0.01
N HIS A 45 -3.43 -6.90 1.18
CA HIS A 45 -2.34 -7.08 2.12
C HIS A 45 -1.32 -8.05 1.53
N ALA A 46 -0.11 -7.58 1.26
CA ALA A 46 0.94 -8.37 0.65
C ALA A 46 2.34 -7.86 1.03
N GLY A 47 3.26 -8.78 1.26
CA GLY A 47 4.61 -8.44 1.65
C GLY A 47 4.72 -7.88 3.07
N GLU A 48 3.84 -8.23 3.98
CA GLU A 48 4.00 -8.02 5.41
C GLU A 48 4.81 -9.16 6.01
N ALA A 49 4.30 -10.38 5.97
CA ALA A 49 4.96 -11.58 6.45
C ALA A 49 5.69 -12.35 5.33
N SER A 50 5.11 -12.37 4.14
CA SER A 50 5.62 -13.07 2.96
C SER A 50 6.55 -12.19 2.12
N GLY A 51 7.32 -12.80 1.21
CA GLY A 51 8.31 -12.13 0.39
C GLY A 51 7.76 -11.34 -0.80
N PRO A 52 8.65 -10.85 -1.68
CA PRO A 52 8.28 -10.10 -2.87
C PRO A 52 7.30 -10.81 -3.81
N GLU A 53 7.28 -12.16 -3.82
CA GLU A 53 6.35 -12.95 -4.63
C GLU A 53 4.89 -12.71 -4.23
N SER A 54 4.62 -12.49 -2.93
CA SER A 54 3.27 -12.14 -2.47
C SER A 54 2.80 -10.81 -3.08
N ILE A 55 3.68 -9.81 -3.13
CA ILE A 55 3.40 -8.52 -3.76
C ILE A 55 3.18 -8.69 -5.27
N PHE A 56 4.00 -9.51 -5.92
CA PHE A 56 3.83 -9.84 -7.33
C PHE A 56 2.47 -10.50 -7.59
N SER A 57 2.10 -11.49 -6.78
CA SER A 57 0.80 -12.17 -6.88
C SER A 57 -0.37 -11.21 -6.63
N ALA A 58 -0.27 -10.32 -5.64
CA ALA A 58 -1.29 -9.30 -5.38
C ALA A 58 -1.55 -8.43 -6.62
N VAL A 59 -0.51 -8.07 -7.36
CA VAL A 59 -0.64 -7.22 -8.55
C VAL A 59 -1.11 -8.00 -9.77
N THR A 60 -0.53 -9.19 -10.01
CA THR A 60 -0.78 -9.94 -11.26
C THR A 60 -2.01 -10.83 -11.18
N SER A 61 -2.29 -11.43 -10.03
CA SER A 61 -3.40 -12.36 -9.84
C SER A 61 -4.63 -11.70 -9.22
N CYS A 62 -4.44 -10.71 -8.34
CA CYS A 62 -5.54 -10.02 -7.66
C CYS A 62 -5.81 -8.62 -8.24
N HIS A 63 -5.06 -8.17 -9.24
CA HIS A 63 -5.25 -6.86 -9.88
C HIS A 63 -5.25 -5.70 -8.88
N ALA A 64 -4.37 -5.74 -7.88
CA ALA A 64 -4.35 -4.77 -6.81
C ALA A 64 -4.07 -3.34 -7.31
N ASP A 65 -4.93 -2.40 -6.95
CA ASP A 65 -4.72 -0.97 -7.18
C ASP A 65 -3.82 -0.35 -6.09
N ARG A 66 -3.79 -1.01 -4.91
CA ARG A 66 -2.97 -0.64 -3.76
C ARG A 66 -2.45 -1.91 -3.08
N ILE A 67 -1.30 -1.80 -2.40
CA ILE A 67 -0.69 -2.90 -1.64
C ILE A 67 -0.64 -2.50 -0.16
N GLY A 68 -1.25 -3.30 0.70
CA GLY A 68 -1.10 -3.18 2.14
C GLY A 68 0.31 -3.62 2.56
N HIS A 69 0.97 -2.82 3.39
CA HIS A 69 2.31 -3.00 3.96
C HIS A 69 3.47 -2.97 2.95
N GLY A 70 3.62 -3.96 2.08
CA GLY A 70 4.75 -4.06 1.15
C GLY A 70 6.13 -4.10 1.80
N LEU A 71 6.20 -4.35 3.12
CA LEU A 71 7.41 -4.26 3.95
C LEU A 71 8.56 -5.09 3.41
N GLN A 72 8.26 -6.30 2.94
CA GLN A 72 9.25 -7.28 2.50
C GLN A 72 9.66 -7.14 1.02
N LEU A 73 9.22 -6.07 0.31
CA LEU A 73 9.51 -5.87 -1.12
C LEU A 73 10.99 -6.02 -1.50
N PHE A 74 11.90 -5.63 -0.60
CA PHE A 74 13.34 -5.61 -0.88
C PHE A 74 14.11 -6.75 -0.19
N ARG A 75 13.43 -7.79 0.26
CA ARG A 75 14.02 -8.92 0.99
C ARG A 75 14.31 -10.10 0.05
N GLU A 76 15.54 -10.18 -0.45
CA GLU A 76 16.02 -11.28 -1.30
C GLU A 76 15.93 -12.64 -0.60
N ASP A 77 16.17 -12.64 0.71
CA ASP A 77 16.13 -13.83 1.56
C ASP A 77 14.73 -14.41 1.76
N LYS A 78 13.68 -13.60 1.51
CA LYS A 78 12.27 -14.03 1.57
C LYS A 78 11.77 -14.60 0.23
N ILE A 79 12.56 -14.54 -0.84
CA ILE A 79 12.22 -15.16 -2.13
C ILE A 79 12.47 -16.66 -2.04
N ILE A 80 11.40 -17.43 -2.17
CA ILE A 80 11.42 -18.90 -2.01
C ILE A 80 11.21 -19.65 -3.34
N ASP A 81 10.72 -18.99 -4.39
CA ASP A 81 10.53 -19.61 -5.71
C ASP A 81 11.88 -19.97 -6.34
N PRO A 82 12.17 -21.26 -6.55
CA PRO A 82 13.44 -21.72 -7.14
C PRO A 82 13.61 -21.33 -8.62
N LEU A 83 12.54 -20.88 -9.29
CA LEU A 83 12.59 -20.41 -10.68
C LEU A 83 13.11 -18.97 -10.79
N ILE A 84 13.28 -18.28 -9.67
CA ILE A 84 13.84 -16.91 -9.63
C ILE A 84 15.35 -16.97 -9.39
N ASP A 85 16.11 -17.13 -10.46
CA ASP A 85 17.58 -17.24 -10.39
C ASP A 85 18.25 -15.93 -9.92
N ASP A 86 17.83 -14.79 -10.49
CA ASP A 86 18.33 -13.45 -10.12
C ASP A 86 17.31 -12.71 -9.27
N LYS A 87 17.41 -12.91 -7.96
CA LYS A 87 16.52 -12.27 -6.97
C LYS A 87 16.61 -10.76 -6.96
N LYS A 88 17.80 -10.19 -7.19
CA LYS A 88 18.00 -8.73 -7.25
C LYS A 88 17.31 -8.12 -8.46
N LEU A 89 17.47 -8.76 -9.61
CA LEU A 89 16.80 -8.33 -10.83
C LEU A 89 15.29 -8.46 -10.70
N TYR A 90 14.79 -9.54 -10.10
CA TYR A 90 13.36 -9.74 -9.83
C TYR A 90 12.78 -8.59 -8.99
N ILE A 91 13.38 -8.30 -7.83
CA ILE A 91 12.98 -7.18 -6.95
C ILE A 91 13.04 -5.85 -7.70
N SER A 92 14.12 -5.60 -8.45
CA SER A 92 14.26 -4.36 -9.21
C SER A 92 13.15 -4.19 -10.24
N ARG A 93 12.80 -5.25 -10.96
CA ARG A 93 11.71 -5.24 -11.95
C ARG A 93 10.35 -5.02 -11.28
N LEU A 94 10.09 -5.71 -10.17
CA LEU A 94 8.84 -5.56 -9.42
C LEU A 94 8.70 -4.12 -8.89
N ALA A 95 9.74 -3.58 -8.25
CA ALA A 95 9.72 -2.20 -7.75
C ALA A 95 9.53 -1.18 -8.88
N ASN A 96 10.20 -1.35 -10.02
CA ASN A 96 10.03 -0.47 -11.18
C ASN A 96 8.61 -0.56 -11.75
N PHE A 97 8.03 -1.76 -11.82
CA PHE A 97 6.66 -1.95 -12.27
C PHE A 97 5.65 -1.25 -11.33
N LEU A 98 5.81 -1.39 -10.01
CA LEU A 98 4.97 -0.70 -9.03
C LEU A 98 5.07 0.83 -9.16
N ALA A 99 6.29 1.36 -9.36
CA ALA A 99 6.54 2.78 -9.53
C ALA A 99 5.90 3.34 -10.81
N ASP A 100 6.11 2.66 -11.94
CA ASP A 100 5.62 3.07 -13.26
C ASP A 100 4.08 3.00 -13.32
N SER A 101 3.50 1.91 -12.84
CA SER A 101 2.05 1.71 -12.75
C SER A 101 1.42 2.57 -11.64
N ARG A 102 2.23 3.20 -10.80
CA ARG A 102 1.80 4.03 -9.67
C ARG A 102 0.87 3.28 -8.70
N ILE A 103 1.12 2.00 -8.51
CA ILE A 103 0.47 1.22 -7.46
C ILE A 103 0.96 1.73 -6.12
N THR A 104 0.03 2.09 -5.24
CA THR A 104 0.38 2.74 -3.98
C THR A 104 0.61 1.72 -2.89
N VAL A 105 1.71 1.84 -2.17
CA VAL A 105 1.99 1.04 -0.97
C VAL A 105 1.44 1.75 0.26
N GLU A 106 0.66 1.04 1.06
CA GLU A 106 0.06 1.51 2.32
C GLU A 106 1.00 1.17 3.48
N VAL A 107 1.87 2.11 3.81
CA VAL A 107 2.93 1.92 4.82
C VAL A 107 2.36 2.12 6.22
N CYS A 108 2.45 1.09 7.07
CA CYS A 108 1.91 1.05 8.43
C CYS A 108 3.05 0.88 9.44
N LEU A 109 3.76 1.97 9.77
CA LEU A 109 5.02 1.94 10.52
C LEU A 109 4.87 1.28 11.89
N THR A 110 3.90 1.72 12.69
CA THR A 110 3.68 1.19 14.05
C THR A 110 3.25 -0.27 14.01
N SER A 111 2.32 -0.63 13.12
CA SER A 111 1.87 -2.02 12.95
C SER A 111 3.04 -2.93 12.58
N ASN A 112 3.85 -2.52 11.60
CA ASN A 112 4.99 -3.33 11.16
C ASN A 112 6.05 -3.52 12.25
N LEU A 113 6.28 -2.53 13.13
CA LEU A 113 7.14 -2.72 14.30
C LEU A 113 6.58 -3.73 15.30
N GLN A 114 5.25 -3.83 15.41
CA GLN A 114 4.60 -4.74 16.34
C GLN A 114 4.49 -6.17 15.79
N THR A 115 4.26 -6.30 14.48
CA THR A 115 4.00 -7.59 13.83
C THR A 115 5.29 -8.28 13.34
N MET A 116 6.38 -7.53 13.14
CA MET A 116 7.64 -8.04 12.59
C MET A 116 8.76 -8.02 13.63
N PRO A 117 8.97 -9.12 14.39
CA PRO A 117 10.02 -9.18 15.44
C PRO A 117 11.44 -8.98 14.93
N GLU A 118 11.69 -9.24 13.64
CA GLU A 118 12.98 -9.02 12.98
C GLU A 118 13.27 -7.54 12.72
N LEU A 119 12.25 -6.67 12.71
CA LEU A 119 12.40 -5.23 12.54
C LEU A 119 12.72 -4.58 13.90
N LYS A 120 14.01 -4.44 14.21
CA LYS A 120 14.48 -3.96 15.52
C LYS A 120 14.31 -2.44 15.70
N SER A 121 14.27 -1.72 14.61
CA SER A 121 14.18 -0.26 14.59
C SER A 121 13.37 0.21 13.41
N ILE A 122 12.60 1.28 13.59
CA ILE A 122 11.87 1.93 12.50
C ILE A 122 12.80 2.36 11.35
N LYS A 123 14.06 2.64 11.62
CA LYS A 123 15.05 3.01 10.60
C LYS A 123 15.41 1.87 9.65
N GLU A 124 15.13 0.63 10.05
CA GLU A 124 15.32 -0.57 9.22
C GLU A 124 14.13 -0.84 8.29
N HIS A 125 13.03 -0.11 8.49
CA HIS A 125 11.85 -0.25 7.66
C HIS A 125 12.16 0.08 6.20
N SER A 126 11.55 -0.68 5.29
CA SER A 126 11.77 -0.57 3.84
C SER A 126 11.33 0.78 3.22
N LEU A 127 10.70 1.65 3.99
CA LEU A 127 10.22 2.96 3.52
C LEU A 127 11.32 3.78 2.84
N SER A 128 12.56 3.83 3.39
CA SER A 128 13.67 4.55 2.73
C SER A 128 13.89 4.05 1.31
N LYS A 129 13.96 2.71 1.14
CA LYS A 129 14.15 2.10 -0.18
C LYS A 129 12.96 2.35 -1.11
N MET A 130 11.73 2.37 -0.58
CA MET A 130 10.54 2.72 -1.35
C MET A 130 10.61 4.15 -1.90
N LEU A 131 11.03 5.10 -1.06
CA LEU A 131 11.18 6.50 -1.43
C LEU A 131 12.32 6.70 -2.44
N ASP A 132 13.46 6.04 -2.26
CA ASP A 132 14.58 6.05 -3.21
C ASP A 132 14.17 5.53 -4.59
N LYS A 133 13.31 4.51 -4.62
CA LYS A 133 12.73 3.94 -5.85
C LYS A 133 11.51 4.72 -6.36
N ARG A 134 11.15 5.85 -5.73
CA ARG A 134 10.02 6.71 -6.10
C ARG A 134 8.69 5.98 -6.16
N LEU A 135 8.49 4.99 -5.30
CA LEU A 135 7.20 4.34 -5.16
C LEU A 135 6.15 5.35 -4.67
N SER A 136 4.93 5.18 -5.13
CA SER A 136 3.79 5.89 -4.53
C SER A 136 3.53 5.27 -3.17
N VAL A 137 3.69 6.04 -2.09
CA VAL A 137 3.42 5.57 -0.72
C VAL A 137 2.34 6.42 -0.07
N SER A 138 1.56 5.80 0.80
CA SER A 138 0.61 6.45 1.69
C SER A 138 0.88 5.97 3.11
N ILE A 139 0.94 6.89 4.06
CA ILE A 139 1.11 6.52 5.47
C ILE A 139 -0.25 6.17 6.04
N CYS A 140 -0.36 4.97 6.57
CA CYS A 140 -1.59 4.38 7.06
C CYS A 140 -1.43 3.89 8.50
N THR A 141 -2.53 3.73 9.21
CA THR A 141 -2.52 3.34 10.63
C THR A 141 -2.64 1.85 10.85
N ASP A 142 -3.12 1.14 9.82
CA ASP A 142 -3.66 -0.19 10.02
C ASP A 142 -4.76 -0.17 11.12
N ASN A 143 -4.87 -1.17 11.96
CA ASN A 143 -5.83 -1.21 13.06
C ASN A 143 -5.44 -0.24 14.18
N ARG A 144 -6.05 0.94 14.20
CA ARG A 144 -5.73 2.01 15.17
C ARG A 144 -5.90 1.61 16.63
N LEU A 145 -6.85 0.74 16.92
CA LEU A 145 -7.11 0.30 18.29
C LEU A 145 -6.03 -0.66 18.76
N VAL A 146 -5.67 -1.64 17.94
CA VAL A 146 -4.64 -2.62 18.25
C VAL A 146 -3.26 -1.95 18.32
N SER A 147 -2.92 -1.13 17.33
CA SER A 147 -1.64 -0.44 17.27
C SER A 147 -1.56 0.81 18.15
N ASN A 148 -2.67 1.22 18.79
CA ASN A 148 -2.74 2.43 19.62
C ASN A 148 -2.13 3.66 18.95
N THR A 149 -2.46 3.86 17.68
CA THR A 149 -1.88 4.90 16.83
C THR A 149 -2.93 5.81 16.18
N SER A 150 -2.47 6.81 15.47
CA SER A 150 -3.27 7.71 14.65
C SER A 150 -2.45 8.17 13.44
N VAL A 151 -3.10 8.68 12.40
CA VAL A 151 -2.39 9.22 11.21
C VAL A 151 -1.33 10.25 11.60
N CYS A 152 -1.64 11.15 12.54
CA CYS A 152 -0.67 12.16 13.00
C CYS A 152 0.53 11.51 13.71
N LYS A 153 0.32 10.45 14.50
CA LYS A 153 1.42 9.70 15.14
C LYS A 153 2.28 9.00 14.10
N GLU A 154 1.68 8.36 13.10
CA GLU A 154 2.40 7.70 12.01
C GLU A 154 3.23 8.69 11.17
N LEU A 155 2.63 9.84 10.81
CA LEU A 155 3.34 10.92 10.11
C LEU A 155 4.49 11.48 10.95
N LYS A 156 4.28 11.68 12.26
CA LYS A 156 5.36 12.12 13.16
C LYS A 156 6.45 11.05 13.25
N LEU A 157 6.10 9.79 13.41
CA LEU A 157 7.06 8.67 13.43
C LEU A 157 7.90 8.64 12.15
N MET A 158 7.26 8.87 11.02
CA MET A 158 7.95 8.97 9.73
C MET A 158 8.92 10.17 9.71
N THR A 159 8.49 11.36 10.07
CA THR A 159 9.33 12.57 10.01
C THR A 159 10.49 12.54 11.01
N ASP A 160 10.30 11.92 12.17
CA ASP A 160 11.33 11.82 13.20
C ASP A 160 12.46 10.82 12.81
N ASN A 161 12.19 9.87 11.92
CA ASN A 161 13.10 8.75 11.66
C ASN A 161 13.65 8.68 10.24
N PHE A 162 13.03 9.37 9.28
CA PHE A 162 13.44 9.34 7.87
C PHE A 162 13.80 10.76 7.40
N ASN A 163 14.87 10.87 6.62
CA ASN A 163 15.30 12.14 6.05
C ASN A 163 14.38 12.59 4.92
N LEU A 164 13.35 13.35 5.25
CA LEU A 164 12.36 13.83 4.31
C LEU A 164 12.60 15.31 3.99
N THR A 165 12.59 15.65 2.71
CA THR A 165 12.42 17.04 2.32
C THR A 165 10.96 17.46 2.50
N GLU A 166 10.70 18.74 2.72
CA GLU A 166 9.34 19.29 2.79
C GLU A 166 8.50 18.89 1.56
N LYS A 167 9.12 18.96 0.37
CA LYS A 167 8.48 18.53 -0.88
C LYS A 167 8.07 17.06 -0.84
N LEU A 168 8.96 16.16 -0.37
CA LEU A 168 8.67 14.74 -0.31
C LEU A 168 7.57 14.44 0.71
N PHE A 169 7.59 15.10 1.87
CA PHE A 169 6.54 15.00 2.86
C PHE A 169 5.18 15.43 2.27
N LYS A 170 5.13 16.59 1.60
CA LYS A 170 3.94 17.06 0.88
C LYS A 170 3.45 16.03 -0.14
N ASP A 171 4.37 15.48 -0.94
CA ASP A 171 4.02 14.49 -1.97
C ASP A 171 3.39 13.24 -1.33
N ILE A 172 3.93 12.72 -0.22
CA ILE A 172 3.38 11.56 0.49
C ILE A 172 1.96 11.85 0.99
N VAL A 173 1.75 13.00 1.65
CA VAL A 173 0.42 13.42 2.15
C VAL A 173 -0.57 13.56 0.99
N VAL A 174 -0.18 14.24 -0.08
CA VAL A 174 -1.03 14.48 -1.25
C VAL A 174 -1.32 13.17 -1.99
N TYR A 175 -0.38 12.23 -2.05
CA TYR A 175 -0.62 10.92 -2.67
C TYR A 175 -1.67 10.12 -1.91
N GLY A 176 -1.73 10.20 -0.58
CA GLY A 176 -2.81 9.60 0.19
C GLY A 176 -4.20 9.99 -0.34
N PHE A 177 -4.40 11.27 -0.65
CA PHE A 177 -5.66 11.76 -1.25
C PHE A 177 -5.80 11.39 -2.73
N LYS A 178 -4.76 11.54 -3.54
CA LYS A 178 -4.80 11.23 -4.97
C LYS A 178 -5.07 9.76 -5.26
N ARG A 179 -4.59 8.87 -4.40
CA ARG A 179 -4.68 7.42 -4.54
C ARG A 179 -5.79 6.78 -3.71
N SER A 180 -6.53 7.57 -2.93
CA SER A 180 -7.70 7.06 -2.23
C SER A 180 -8.75 6.52 -3.22
N PHE A 181 -9.45 5.48 -2.81
CA PHE A 181 -10.67 5.09 -3.48
C PHE A 181 -11.76 6.12 -3.12
N PHE A 182 -12.44 6.64 -4.10
CA PHE A 182 -13.32 7.78 -3.91
C PHE A 182 -14.74 7.44 -4.41
N TYR A 183 -15.72 7.72 -3.56
CA TYR A 183 -17.12 7.60 -3.95
C TYR A 183 -17.55 8.85 -4.73
N GLY A 184 -17.92 8.66 -5.97
CA GLY A 184 -18.34 9.75 -6.86
C GLY A 184 -17.54 9.76 -8.17
N SER A 185 -17.76 10.80 -8.98
CA SER A 185 -17.11 10.93 -10.27
C SER A 185 -15.62 11.26 -10.16
N TYR A 186 -14.85 10.95 -11.20
CA TYR A 186 -13.44 11.38 -11.28
C TYR A 186 -13.29 12.90 -11.20
N SER A 187 -14.25 13.65 -11.77
CA SER A 187 -14.27 15.11 -11.67
C SER A 187 -14.38 15.57 -10.22
N ASP A 188 -15.26 14.95 -9.43
CA ASP A 188 -15.45 15.29 -8.03
C ASP A 188 -14.24 14.92 -7.18
N LYS A 189 -13.64 13.76 -7.45
CA LYS A 189 -12.35 13.38 -6.87
C LYS A 189 -11.27 14.44 -7.14
N ARG A 190 -11.18 14.93 -8.38
CA ARG A 190 -10.22 15.98 -8.76
C ARG A 190 -10.45 17.28 -7.99
N LYS A 191 -11.71 17.72 -7.85
CA LYS A 191 -12.08 18.89 -7.04
C LYS A 191 -11.71 18.70 -5.56
N TYR A 192 -12.02 17.53 -5.01
CA TYR A 192 -11.67 17.18 -3.62
C TYR A 192 -10.17 17.23 -3.39
N VAL A 193 -9.37 16.56 -4.23
CA VAL A 193 -7.91 16.58 -4.15
C VAL A 193 -7.35 17.99 -4.28
N GLY A 194 -7.91 18.80 -5.18
CA GLY A 194 -7.55 20.22 -5.32
C GLY A 194 -7.76 20.99 -4.02
N LYS A 195 -8.89 20.79 -3.34
CA LYS A 195 -9.16 21.42 -2.03
C LYS A 195 -8.15 20.97 -0.98
N CYS A 196 -7.78 19.66 -0.93
CA CYS A 196 -6.79 19.17 0.01
C CYS A 196 -5.41 19.80 -0.22
N ILE A 197 -5.00 19.96 -1.49
CA ILE A 197 -3.74 20.62 -1.84
C ILE A 197 -3.76 22.08 -1.43
N SER A 198 -4.82 22.83 -1.79
CA SER A 198 -4.95 24.25 -1.42
C SER A 198 -4.94 24.45 0.09
N TYR A 199 -5.63 23.57 0.84
CA TYR A 199 -5.60 23.61 2.30
C TYR A 199 -4.19 23.37 2.84
N TYR A 200 -3.48 22.35 2.35
CA TYR A 200 -2.08 22.09 2.76
C TYR A 200 -1.17 23.29 2.48
N GLU A 201 -1.36 23.98 1.37
CA GLU A 201 -0.55 25.14 0.96
C GLU A 201 -0.88 26.42 1.73
N SER A 202 -1.99 26.42 2.45
CA SER A 202 -2.46 27.60 3.24
C SER A 202 -1.99 27.60 4.69
N ILE A 203 -1.39 26.50 5.17
CA ILE A 203 -0.86 26.33 6.52
C ILE A 203 0.65 26.39 6.54
#